data_f59460a1b340fed0951fe92b275bac1f
#
_entry.id   f59460a1b340fed0951fe92b275bac1f
#
_cell.length_a   1.000
_cell.length_b   1.000
_cell.length_c   1.000
_cell.angle_alpha   90.00
_cell.angle_beta   90.00
_cell.angle_gamma   90.00
#
_symmetry.space_group_name_H-M   'P 1'
#
loop_
_entity.id
_entity.type
_entity.pdbx_description
1 polymer ?
#
loop_
_entity_poly.entity_id
_entity_poly.type
_entity_poly.pdbx_seq_one_letter_code
_entity_poly.pdbx_strand_id
1 'polypeptide(L)'
;NAQAMVRAAVAALSDLDPGHGAEYRRNGDRIIAELRALELEIHRLLAPVRPLPYLVLHDAYQYFEARFGTNVQGAIAIAPDRKPGARRIAAIRKRLAKGKIRCLFREARFPAKLVDTLADGLAVRVANLDAVGVAIPPGPDAYGQLLRQLAGSIENCLSYSIGP
;
A
#
# COMPACT_ATOMS: atom_id res chain seq x y z
N ASN A 1 -0.97 13.89 -2.43
CA ASN A 1 0.01 14.11 -3.52
C ASN A 1 -0.64 14.12 -4.90
N ALA A 2 -1.40 13.07 -5.34
CA ALA A 2 -2.00 13.00 -6.68
C ALA A 2 -2.85 14.23 -7.05
N GLN A 3 -3.73 14.69 -6.14
CA GLN A 3 -4.52 15.90 -6.36
C GLN A 3 -3.65 17.16 -6.59
N ALA A 4 -2.51 17.29 -5.90
CA ALA A 4 -1.58 18.40 -6.11
C ALA A 4 -0.89 18.32 -7.49
N MET A 5 -0.53 17.10 -7.91
CA MET A 5 0.05 16.87 -9.24
C MET A 5 -0.94 17.22 -10.34
N VAL A 6 -2.21 16.86 -10.19
CA VAL A 6 -3.27 17.24 -11.16
C VAL A 6 -3.39 18.77 -11.26
N ARG A 7 -3.41 19.48 -10.13
CA ARG A 7 -3.48 20.96 -10.15
C ARG A 7 -2.27 21.58 -10.84
N ALA A 8 -1.07 21.07 -10.56
CA ALA A 8 0.16 21.57 -11.21
C ALA A 8 0.14 21.31 -12.72
N ALA A 9 -0.31 20.12 -13.14
CA ALA A 9 -0.46 19.78 -14.56
C ALA A 9 -1.48 20.69 -15.27
N VAL A 10 -2.63 20.94 -14.64
CA VAL A 10 -3.65 21.85 -15.18
C VAL A 10 -3.12 23.27 -15.34
N ALA A 11 -2.39 23.77 -14.35
CA ALA A 11 -1.79 25.11 -14.43
C ALA A 11 -0.79 25.18 -15.61
N ALA A 12 0.17 24.25 -15.65
CA ALA A 12 1.19 24.23 -16.70
C ALA A 12 0.59 24.10 -18.12
N LEU A 13 -0.40 23.22 -18.30
CA LEU A 13 -1.07 23.04 -19.58
C LEU A 13 -1.87 24.30 -19.99
N SER A 14 -2.55 24.95 -19.04
CA SER A 14 -3.30 26.19 -19.31
C SER A 14 -2.40 27.36 -19.69
N ASP A 15 -1.17 27.41 -19.15
CA ASP A 15 -0.18 28.44 -19.51
C ASP A 15 0.43 28.18 -20.90
N LEU A 16 0.69 26.91 -21.23
CA LEU A 16 1.26 26.51 -22.52
C LEU A 16 0.26 26.59 -23.69
N ASP A 17 -1.00 26.31 -23.41
CA ASP A 17 -2.09 26.28 -24.40
C ASP A 17 -3.35 26.95 -23.82
N PRO A 18 -3.38 28.30 -23.80
CA PRO A 18 -4.50 29.06 -23.24
C PRO A 18 -5.84 28.82 -23.93
N GLY A 19 -5.81 28.46 -25.22
CA GLY A 19 -7.02 28.17 -26.00
C GLY A 19 -7.84 27.02 -25.48
N HIS A 20 -7.20 26.02 -24.88
CA HIS A 20 -7.84 24.84 -24.23
C HIS A 20 -7.85 24.90 -22.69
N GLY A 21 -7.46 25.99 -22.09
CA GLY A 21 -7.34 26.14 -20.64
C GLY A 21 -8.63 25.83 -19.88
N ALA A 22 -9.81 26.12 -20.46
CA ALA A 22 -11.09 25.77 -19.85
C ALA A 22 -11.33 24.24 -19.83
N GLU A 23 -10.88 23.54 -20.85
CA GLU A 23 -10.97 22.07 -20.93
C GLU A 23 -10.04 21.40 -19.94
N TYR A 24 -8.80 21.85 -19.85
CA TYR A 24 -7.84 21.35 -18.85
C TYR A 24 -8.37 21.50 -17.41
N ARG A 25 -8.97 22.63 -17.08
CA ARG A 25 -9.59 22.85 -15.78
C ARG A 25 -10.74 21.88 -15.52
N ARG A 26 -11.69 21.72 -16.45
CA ARG A 26 -12.82 20.77 -16.31
C ARG A 26 -12.33 19.34 -16.09
N ASN A 27 -11.33 18.89 -16.88
CA ASN A 27 -10.74 17.57 -16.75
C ASN A 27 -10.03 17.40 -15.39
N GLY A 28 -9.29 18.41 -14.96
CA GLY A 28 -8.64 18.41 -13.65
C GLY A 28 -9.62 18.34 -12.49
N ASP A 29 -10.70 19.11 -12.54
CA ASP A 29 -11.74 19.09 -11.50
C ASP A 29 -12.42 17.74 -11.41
N ARG A 30 -12.71 17.09 -12.56
CA ARG A 30 -13.26 15.73 -12.61
C ARG A 30 -12.31 14.72 -11.97
N ILE A 31 -11.02 14.72 -12.34
CA ILE A 31 -10.03 13.80 -11.77
C ILE A 31 -9.87 14.04 -10.26
N ILE A 32 -9.88 15.29 -9.80
CA ILE A 32 -9.78 15.62 -8.37
C ILE A 32 -11.01 15.09 -7.61
N ALA A 33 -12.21 15.18 -8.19
CA ALA A 33 -13.42 14.63 -7.59
C ALA A 33 -13.35 13.09 -7.48
N GLU A 34 -12.89 12.41 -8.54
CA GLU A 34 -12.67 10.96 -8.56
C GLU A 34 -11.64 10.52 -7.49
N LEU A 35 -10.52 11.25 -7.37
CA LEU A 35 -9.50 10.98 -6.35
C LEU A 35 -10.01 11.16 -4.93
N ARG A 36 -10.88 12.15 -4.69
CA ARG A 36 -11.53 12.34 -3.38
C ARG A 36 -12.49 11.21 -3.05
N ALA A 37 -13.28 10.77 -4.02
CA ALA A 37 -14.19 9.64 -3.85
C ALA A 37 -13.43 8.35 -3.53
N LEU A 38 -12.36 8.07 -4.27
CA LEU A 38 -11.46 6.94 -4.04
C LEU A 38 -10.83 6.99 -2.63
N GLU A 39 -10.40 8.14 -2.20
CA GLU A 39 -9.84 8.32 -0.86
C GLU A 39 -10.86 7.99 0.24
N LEU A 40 -12.09 8.47 0.11
CA LEU A 40 -13.17 8.16 1.06
C LEU A 40 -13.52 6.66 1.05
N GLU A 41 -13.55 6.04 -0.12
CA GLU A 41 -13.76 4.59 -0.29
C GLU A 41 -12.71 3.80 0.50
N ILE A 42 -11.43 4.12 0.30
CA ILE A 42 -10.32 3.42 0.96
C ILE A 42 -10.32 3.67 2.48
N HIS A 43 -10.62 4.90 2.92
CA HIS A 43 -10.76 5.18 4.35
C HIS A 43 -11.84 4.33 5.02
N ARG A 44 -12.99 4.13 4.35
CA ARG A 44 -14.07 3.27 4.86
C ARG A 44 -13.66 1.80 4.89
N LEU A 45 -13.04 1.32 3.81
CA LEU A 45 -12.57 -0.06 3.70
C LEU A 45 -11.57 -0.40 4.81
N LEU A 46 -10.60 0.47 5.07
CA LEU A 46 -9.54 0.22 6.04
C LEU A 46 -9.94 0.53 7.50
N ALA A 47 -11.03 1.24 7.73
CA ALA A 47 -11.43 1.68 9.07
C ALA A 47 -11.48 0.54 10.12
N PRO A 48 -12.07 -0.65 9.84
CA PRO A 48 -12.15 -1.73 10.81
C PRO A 48 -10.79 -2.35 11.16
N VAL A 49 -9.84 -2.33 10.21
CA VAL A 49 -8.53 -3.00 10.34
C VAL A 49 -7.39 -2.03 10.67
N ARG A 50 -7.65 -0.73 10.66
CA ARG A 50 -6.65 0.32 10.89
C ARG A 50 -5.79 0.09 12.15
N PRO A 51 -6.33 -0.30 13.33
CA PRO A 51 -5.52 -0.50 14.51
C PRO A 51 -4.70 -1.80 14.50
N LEU A 52 -4.96 -2.72 13.55
CA LEU A 52 -4.36 -4.05 13.55
C LEU A 52 -2.93 -4.02 13.00
N PRO A 53 -1.95 -4.54 13.75
CA PRO A 53 -0.54 -4.42 13.39
C PRO A 53 -0.11 -5.41 12.32
N TYR A 54 0.72 -4.95 11.39
CA TYR A 54 1.32 -5.75 10.33
C TYR A 54 2.78 -5.35 10.04
N LEU A 55 3.50 -6.19 9.29
CA LEU A 55 4.83 -5.92 8.77
C LEU A 55 4.81 -5.99 7.23
N VAL A 56 5.61 -5.15 6.60
CA VAL A 56 5.85 -5.18 5.16
C VAL A 56 7.23 -5.75 4.84
N LEU A 57 7.46 -6.23 3.60
CA LEU A 57 8.76 -6.73 3.19
C LEU A 57 9.80 -5.60 3.20
N HIS A 58 9.52 -4.48 2.55
CA HIS A 58 10.34 -3.27 2.59
C HIS A 58 9.46 -2.02 2.71
N ASP A 59 10.06 -0.88 3.04
CA ASP A 59 9.37 0.38 3.32
C ASP A 59 9.03 1.12 2.00
N ALA A 60 8.03 0.62 1.27
CA ALA A 60 7.54 1.23 0.03
C ALA A 60 6.18 1.93 0.18
N TYR A 61 5.53 1.79 1.33
CA TYR A 61 4.12 2.14 1.50
C TYR A 61 3.88 3.31 2.44
N GLN A 62 4.93 3.97 2.94
CA GLN A 62 4.87 5.00 3.97
C GLN A 62 3.87 6.13 3.69
N TYR A 63 3.74 6.57 2.44
CA TYR A 63 2.75 7.61 2.06
C TYR A 63 1.31 7.10 2.10
N PHE A 64 1.09 5.84 1.71
CA PHE A 64 -0.20 5.18 1.82
C PHE A 64 -0.56 4.96 3.30
N GLU A 65 0.36 4.44 4.08
CA GLU A 65 0.21 4.18 5.51
C GLU A 65 -0.09 5.46 6.29
N ALA A 66 0.67 6.52 6.05
CA ALA A 66 0.43 7.82 6.66
C ALA A 66 -0.93 8.41 6.25
N ARG A 67 -1.33 8.25 4.96
CA ARG A 67 -2.60 8.81 4.46
C ARG A 67 -3.80 8.11 5.06
N PHE A 68 -3.76 6.80 5.19
CA PHE A 68 -4.89 5.99 5.64
C PHE A 68 -4.81 5.58 7.12
N GLY A 69 -3.72 5.91 7.79
CA GLY A 69 -3.53 5.69 9.23
C GLY A 69 -3.45 4.22 9.61
N THR A 70 -2.87 3.36 8.76
CA THR A 70 -2.70 1.94 9.04
C THR A 70 -1.56 1.68 10.01
N ASN A 71 -1.62 0.56 10.74
CA ASN A 71 -0.71 0.26 11.84
C ASN A 71 0.48 -0.61 11.40
N VAL A 72 1.30 -0.07 10.49
CA VAL A 72 2.56 -0.73 10.11
C VAL A 72 3.54 -0.72 11.28
N GLN A 73 4.15 -1.87 11.54
CA GLN A 73 5.11 -2.08 12.63
C GLN A 73 6.56 -2.12 12.12
N GLY A 74 6.77 -1.78 10.86
CA GLY A 74 8.06 -1.69 10.19
C GLY A 74 8.26 -2.68 9.05
N ALA A 75 9.48 -2.67 8.48
CA ALA A 75 9.85 -3.49 7.35
C ALA A 75 10.78 -4.64 7.74
N ILE A 76 10.68 -5.76 7.03
CA ILE A 76 11.52 -6.94 7.21
C ILE A 76 12.95 -6.66 6.69
N ALA A 77 13.05 -6.21 5.45
CA ALA A 77 14.30 -5.81 4.79
C ALA A 77 14.53 -4.30 4.92
N ILE A 78 15.79 -3.89 4.96
CA ILE A 78 16.16 -2.46 4.96
C ILE A 78 16.03 -1.89 3.55
N ALA A 79 16.40 -2.68 2.54
CA ALA A 79 16.29 -2.38 1.13
C ALA A 79 15.92 -3.66 0.36
N PRO A 80 15.28 -3.55 -0.80
CA PRO A 80 14.81 -4.70 -1.55
C PRO A 80 15.89 -5.71 -1.94
N ASP A 81 17.08 -5.22 -2.25
CA ASP A 81 18.28 -5.97 -2.67
C ASP A 81 19.14 -6.47 -1.50
N ARG A 82 18.87 -5.99 -0.28
CA ARG A 82 19.66 -6.33 0.90
C ARG A 82 18.96 -7.36 1.77
N LYS A 83 19.40 -8.60 1.73
CA LYS A 83 18.89 -9.66 2.60
C LYS A 83 19.15 -9.32 4.08
N PRO A 84 18.15 -9.48 4.97
CA PRO A 84 18.34 -9.28 6.40
C PRO A 84 19.30 -10.35 6.96
N GLY A 85 20.23 -9.93 7.83
CA GLY A 85 21.13 -10.85 8.52
C GLY A 85 20.38 -11.69 9.58
N ALA A 86 21.01 -12.78 10.04
CA ALA A 86 20.44 -13.74 10.98
C ALA A 86 19.91 -13.09 12.27
N ARG A 87 20.61 -12.10 12.81
CA ARG A 87 20.20 -11.36 14.02
C ARG A 87 18.87 -10.64 13.81
N ARG A 88 18.65 -10.03 12.64
CA ARG A 88 17.39 -9.33 12.31
C ARG A 88 16.25 -10.33 12.12
N ILE A 89 16.52 -11.44 11.43
CA ILE A 89 15.55 -12.53 11.24
C ILE A 89 15.08 -13.04 12.61
N ALA A 90 16.02 -13.35 13.52
CA ALA A 90 15.70 -13.82 14.88
C ALA A 90 14.86 -12.79 15.67
N ALA A 91 15.21 -11.51 15.58
CA ALA A 91 14.47 -10.44 16.24
C ALA A 91 13.02 -10.31 15.69
N ILE A 92 12.83 -10.43 14.39
CA ILE A 92 11.50 -10.39 13.76
C ILE A 92 10.69 -11.62 14.19
N ARG A 93 11.25 -12.84 14.13
CA ARG A 93 10.57 -14.05 14.60
C ARG A 93 10.13 -13.94 16.08
N LYS A 94 10.99 -13.40 16.95
CA LYS A 94 10.66 -13.15 18.35
C LYS A 94 9.48 -12.17 18.51
N ARG A 95 9.37 -11.16 17.63
CA ARG A 95 8.22 -10.23 17.63
C ARG A 95 6.94 -10.93 17.16
N LEU A 96 7.03 -11.72 16.09
CA LEU A 96 5.90 -12.50 15.55
C LEU A 96 5.36 -13.52 16.56
N ALA A 97 6.26 -14.24 17.24
CA ALA A 97 5.90 -15.22 18.27
C ALA A 97 5.11 -14.64 19.46
N LYS A 98 5.14 -13.30 19.66
CA LYS A 98 4.29 -12.62 20.64
C LYS A 98 2.82 -12.52 20.23
N GLY A 99 2.47 -12.95 19.01
CA GLY A 99 1.09 -13.00 18.50
C GLY A 99 0.41 -11.65 18.26
N LYS A 100 1.15 -10.54 18.38
CA LYS A 100 0.57 -9.20 18.16
C LYS A 100 0.48 -8.82 16.70
N ILE A 101 1.42 -9.27 15.85
CA ILE A 101 1.45 -8.99 14.42
C ILE A 101 0.53 -9.97 13.71
N ARG A 102 -0.48 -9.46 13.00
CA ARG A 102 -1.48 -10.30 12.34
C ARG A 102 -1.09 -10.70 10.92
N CYS A 103 -0.39 -9.81 10.19
CA CYS A 103 -0.03 -10.03 8.79
C CYS A 103 1.43 -9.72 8.52
N LEU A 104 2.02 -10.53 7.64
CA LEU A 104 3.26 -10.26 6.94
C LEU A 104 2.95 -10.04 5.46
N PHE A 105 3.35 -8.91 4.91
CA PHE A 105 3.21 -8.66 3.49
C PHE A 105 4.51 -8.94 2.76
N ARG A 106 4.41 -9.77 1.72
CA ARG A 106 5.46 -10.01 0.73
C ARG A 106 5.13 -9.27 -0.55
N GLU A 107 6.08 -9.21 -1.46
CA GLU A 107 5.91 -8.58 -2.76
C GLU A 107 6.26 -9.56 -3.86
N ALA A 108 5.47 -9.58 -4.95
CA ALA A 108 5.61 -10.51 -6.05
C ALA A 108 7.00 -10.46 -6.74
N ARG A 109 7.66 -9.31 -6.68
CA ARG A 109 8.99 -9.09 -7.29
C ARG A 109 10.16 -9.63 -6.47
N PHE A 110 9.93 -10.12 -5.25
CA PHE A 110 10.97 -10.61 -4.35
C PHE A 110 10.76 -12.08 -4.01
N PRO A 111 11.85 -12.83 -3.70
CA PRO A 111 11.74 -14.23 -3.31
C PRO A 111 10.85 -14.40 -2.09
N ALA A 112 9.77 -15.18 -2.24
CA ALA A 112 8.80 -15.44 -1.18
C ALA A 112 9.42 -16.14 0.04
N LYS A 113 10.46 -16.97 -0.19
CA LYS A 113 11.09 -17.84 0.81
C LYS A 113 11.43 -17.16 2.14
N LEU A 114 11.86 -15.89 2.11
CA LEU A 114 12.21 -15.16 3.33
C LEU A 114 10.99 -14.97 4.24
N VAL A 115 9.89 -14.49 3.66
CA VAL A 115 8.66 -14.21 4.41
C VAL A 115 8.01 -15.50 4.87
N ASP A 116 7.98 -16.52 4.02
CA ASP A 116 7.44 -17.84 4.34
C ASP A 116 8.22 -18.47 5.51
N THR A 117 9.56 -18.41 5.51
CA THR A 117 10.41 -18.88 6.61
C THR A 117 10.16 -18.10 7.91
N LEU A 118 9.88 -16.79 7.83
CA LEU A 118 9.56 -16.00 9.01
C LEU A 118 8.21 -16.36 9.61
N ALA A 119 7.24 -16.73 8.77
CA ALA A 119 5.89 -17.10 9.19
C ALA A 119 5.76 -18.55 9.66
N ASP A 120 6.69 -19.42 9.26
CA ASP A 120 6.63 -20.85 9.51
C ASP A 120 6.48 -21.19 10.99
N GLY A 121 5.45 -22.00 11.31
CA GLY A 121 5.11 -22.39 12.67
C GLY A 121 4.54 -21.27 13.55
N LEU A 122 4.18 -20.11 12.99
CA LEU A 122 3.61 -18.98 13.74
C LEU A 122 2.18 -18.65 13.29
N ALA A 123 1.36 -18.19 14.22
CA ALA A 123 -0.01 -17.73 13.95
C ALA A 123 0.01 -16.31 13.31
N VAL A 124 0.55 -16.21 12.11
CA VAL A 124 0.62 -14.97 11.31
C VAL A 124 0.24 -15.27 9.87
N ARG A 125 -0.57 -14.43 9.25
CA ARG A 125 -0.95 -14.57 7.84
C ARG A 125 0.10 -13.95 6.94
N VAL A 126 0.25 -14.53 5.75
CA VAL A 126 1.08 -13.98 4.68
C VAL A 126 0.18 -13.58 3.51
N ALA A 127 0.34 -12.36 3.02
CA ALA A 127 -0.35 -11.86 1.83
C ALA A 127 0.61 -11.07 0.93
N ASN A 128 0.14 -10.73 -0.27
CA ASN A 128 0.94 -9.95 -1.22
C ASN A 128 0.53 -8.48 -1.17
N LEU A 129 1.51 -7.58 -1.26
CA LEU A 129 1.33 -6.19 -1.66
C LEU A 129 2.11 -5.94 -2.96
N ASP A 130 1.59 -5.06 -3.79
CA ASP A 130 2.24 -4.65 -5.04
C ASP A 130 2.29 -3.11 -5.09
N ALA A 131 3.46 -2.54 -4.80
CA ALA A 131 3.65 -1.09 -4.75
C ALA A 131 3.62 -0.41 -6.14
N VAL A 132 3.76 -1.19 -7.21
CA VAL A 132 3.91 -0.66 -8.59
C VAL A 132 2.84 -1.13 -9.57
N GLY A 133 1.97 -2.06 -9.15
CA GLY A 133 0.87 -2.53 -9.99
C GLY A 133 1.31 -3.40 -11.17
N VAL A 134 2.20 -4.37 -10.94
CA VAL A 134 2.78 -5.21 -12.00
C VAL A 134 1.70 -5.90 -12.86
N ALA A 135 0.59 -6.29 -12.25
CA ALA A 135 -0.51 -6.97 -12.93
C ALA A 135 -1.61 -6.01 -13.44
N ILE A 136 -1.47 -4.71 -13.22
CA ILE A 136 -2.48 -3.72 -13.62
C ILE A 136 -2.18 -3.24 -15.04
N PRO A 137 -3.11 -3.38 -15.99
CA PRO A 137 -2.93 -2.83 -17.33
C PRO A 137 -2.74 -1.31 -17.30
N PRO A 138 -1.83 -0.75 -18.13
CA PRO A 138 -1.71 0.70 -18.28
C PRO A 138 -3.03 1.32 -18.75
N GLY A 139 -3.41 2.45 -18.16
CA GLY A 139 -4.64 3.13 -18.53
C GLY A 139 -5.07 4.18 -17.51
N PRO A 140 -6.15 4.92 -17.79
CA PRO A 140 -6.65 6.01 -16.95
C PRO A 140 -7.04 5.51 -15.55
N ASP A 141 -7.48 4.25 -15.41
CA ASP A 141 -7.93 3.68 -14.15
C ASP A 141 -6.81 3.01 -13.33
N ALA A 142 -5.60 2.88 -13.90
CA ALA A 142 -4.51 2.11 -13.30
C ALA A 142 -4.15 2.58 -11.89
N TYR A 143 -4.09 3.89 -11.66
CA TYR A 143 -3.81 4.45 -10.34
C TYR A 143 -4.91 4.12 -9.31
N GLY A 144 -6.17 4.24 -9.71
CA GLY A 144 -7.30 3.88 -8.84
C GLY A 144 -7.33 2.39 -8.49
N GLN A 145 -7.05 1.53 -9.49
CA GLN A 145 -6.94 0.09 -9.29
C GLN A 145 -5.79 -0.27 -8.35
N LEU A 146 -4.62 0.36 -8.50
CA LEU A 146 -3.47 0.16 -7.62
C LEU A 146 -3.82 0.44 -6.16
N LEU A 147 -4.41 1.60 -5.88
CA LEU A 147 -4.77 1.96 -4.50
C LEU A 147 -5.84 1.03 -3.92
N ARG A 148 -6.84 0.60 -4.72
CA ARG A 148 -7.85 -0.38 -4.29
C ARG A 148 -7.23 -1.75 -4.00
N GLN A 149 -6.30 -2.21 -4.83
CA GLN A 149 -5.60 -3.48 -4.62
C GLN A 149 -4.77 -3.45 -3.33
N LEU A 150 -4.03 -2.37 -3.08
CA LEU A 150 -3.29 -2.21 -1.82
C LEU A 150 -4.23 -2.25 -0.62
N ALA A 151 -5.30 -1.46 -0.65
CA ALA A 151 -6.28 -1.40 0.44
C ALA A 151 -6.97 -2.75 0.66
N GLY A 152 -7.42 -3.40 -0.41
CA GLY A 152 -8.07 -4.71 -0.35
C GLY A 152 -7.15 -5.81 0.17
N SER A 153 -5.87 -5.81 -0.23
CA SER A 153 -4.89 -6.78 0.28
C SER A 153 -4.65 -6.61 1.79
N ILE A 154 -4.56 -5.36 2.26
CA ILE A 154 -4.39 -5.05 3.68
C ILE A 154 -5.65 -5.46 4.46
N GLU A 155 -6.82 -5.06 4.01
CA GLU A 155 -8.10 -5.37 4.64
C GLU A 155 -8.31 -6.88 4.72
N ASN A 156 -8.22 -7.59 3.59
CA ASN A 156 -8.41 -9.04 3.53
C ASN A 156 -7.45 -9.83 4.44
N CYS A 157 -6.20 -9.39 4.56
CA CYS A 157 -5.26 -10.06 5.45
C CYS A 157 -5.59 -9.82 6.91
N LEU A 158 -5.95 -8.60 7.27
CA LEU A 158 -6.13 -8.19 8.67
C LEU A 158 -7.52 -8.51 9.22
N SER A 159 -8.58 -8.53 8.39
CA SER A 159 -9.96 -8.79 8.82
C SER A 159 -10.22 -10.24 9.21
N TYR A 160 -9.39 -11.17 8.71
CA TYR A 160 -9.58 -12.58 9.01
C TYR A 160 -9.20 -12.88 10.47
N SER A 161 -10.16 -13.35 11.24
CA SER A 161 -9.89 -13.85 12.60
C SER A 161 -9.03 -15.10 12.49
N ILE A 162 -7.80 -15.03 13.02
CA ILE A 162 -7.06 -16.24 13.35
C ILE A 162 -7.85 -16.83 14.53
N GLY A 163 -8.60 -17.91 14.28
CA GLY A 163 -9.32 -18.61 15.34
C GLY A 163 -8.38 -18.97 16.49
N PRO A 164 -8.93 -19.20 17.67
CA PRO A 164 -8.16 -19.57 18.85
C PRO A 164 -7.39 -20.87 18.64
#